data_4af49cd5f328a88540b27aadab61ca80
#
_entry.id   4af49cd5f328a88540b27aadab61ca80
#
_cell.length_a   1.000
_cell.length_b   1.000
_cell.length_c   1.000
_cell.angle_alpha   90.00
_cell.angle_beta   90.00
_cell.angle_gamma   90.00
#
_symmetry.space_group_name_H-M   'P 1'
#
loop_
_entity.id
_entity.type
_entity.pdbx_description
1 polymer ?
#
loop_
_entity_poly.entity_id
_entity_poly.type
_entity_poly.pdbx_seq_one_letter_code
_entity_poly.pdbx_strand_id
1 'polypeptide(L)'
;ERMLPELAGLQLPVTIREPWSFGFEHAERTLCDQLQIEGLEGIGLGGHLAATMAAGGLVQYLRDTQKVDLVHLRQILFRSRADHVLLDPTTFKHLEVMKGADGTVIGSLLHEIDRTITPMGGRLLRAWLQRPSHLVEPIQERLDAVEELGFLNTERAKLRDSLTKVHDLERLVAKVALRTAGPRDLVALRESASMIPKVRNLLKACRAHLVQSLVGQLDDVADVRQAIENTLVEQ
;
A
#
# COMPACT_ATOMS: atom_id res chain seq x y z
N GLU A 1 -10.66 31.22 1.18
CA GLU A 1 -10.52 29.77 1.07
C GLU A 1 -10.64 29.39 -0.39
N ARG A 2 -9.52 29.35 -1.09
CA ARG A 2 -9.52 29.01 -2.52
C ARG A 2 -9.20 27.53 -2.63
N MET A 3 -10.19 26.75 -3.09
CA MET A 3 -9.95 25.38 -3.57
C MET A 3 -8.84 25.43 -4.62
N LEU A 4 -7.87 24.50 -4.54
CA LEU A 4 -6.81 24.43 -5.54
C LEU A 4 -7.45 24.32 -6.93
N PRO A 5 -7.02 25.11 -7.92
CA PRO A 5 -7.61 25.12 -9.26
C PRO A 5 -7.68 23.72 -9.88
N GLU A 6 -6.69 22.87 -9.54
CA GLU A 6 -6.60 21.49 -10.01
C GLU A 6 -7.73 20.59 -9.45
N LEU A 7 -8.32 20.94 -8.32
CA LEU A 7 -9.43 20.20 -7.70
C LEU A 7 -10.80 20.75 -8.12
N ALA A 8 -10.87 21.99 -8.61
CA ALA A 8 -12.13 22.66 -8.96
C ALA A 8 -12.90 21.93 -10.08
N GLY A 9 -12.17 21.24 -10.98
CA GLY A 9 -12.79 20.47 -12.09
C GLY A 9 -13.29 19.07 -11.72
N LEU A 10 -13.00 18.58 -10.50
CA LEU A 10 -13.27 17.18 -10.12
C LEU A 10 -14.66 16.94 -9.50
N GLN A 11 -15.48 18.00 -9.31
CA GLN A 11 -16.82 17.92 -8.68
C GLN A 11 -16.86 17.06 -7.41
N LEU A 12 -15.80 17.12 -6.60
CA LEU A 12 -15.69 16.34 -5.37
C LEU A 12 -16.58 16.94 -4.28
N PRO A 13 -17.22 16.09 -3.43
CA PRO A 13 -17.89 16.59 -2.24
C PRO A 13 -16.84 17.21 -1.31
N VAL A 14 -17.02 18.48 -0.96
CA VAL A 14 -16.10 19.23 -0.11
C VAL A 14 -16.76 19.50 1.24
N THR A 15 -16.11 19.09 2.32
CA THR A 15 -16.50 19.40 3.68
C THR A 15 -15.57 20.46 4.25
N ILE A 16 -16.11 21.62 4.59
CA ILE A 16 -15.35 22.71 5.21
C ILE A 16 -15.22 22.42 6.70
N ARG A 17 -14.01 22.57 7.23
CA ARG A 17 -13.69 22.40 8.65
C ARG A 17 -13.15 23.69 9.23
N GLU A 18 -13.27 23.84 10.53
CA GLU A 18 -12.71 24.98 11.26
C GLU A 18 -11.19 25.05 11.14
N PRO A 19 -10.60 26.25 10.94
CA PRO A 19 -9.16 26.40 10.73
C PRO A 19 -8.28 25.79 11.82
N TRP A 20 -8.74 25.78 13.08
CA TRP A 20 -8.00 25.20 14.20
C TRP A 20 -7.75 23.67 14.05
N SER A 21 -8.64 22.96 13.33
CA SER A 21 -8.49 21.52 13.05
C SER A 21 -7.20 21.23 12.25
N PHE A 22 -6.66 22.23 11.57
CA PHE A 22 -5.42 22.15 10.79
C PHE A 22 -4.28 22.91 11.48
N GLY A 23 -4.45 23.39 12.72
CA GLY A 23 -3.37 24.01 13.49
C GLY A 23 -2.25 23.00 13.77
N PHE A 24 -0.98 23.40 13.61
CA PHE A 24 0.16 22.48 13.73
C PHE A 24 0.19 21.75 15.08
N GLU A 25 0.13 22.49 16.19
CA GLU A 25 0.18 21.89 17.52
C GLU A 25 -0.96 20.92 17.78
N HIS A 26 -2.17 21.24 17.27
CA HIS A 26 -3.32 20.34 17.38
C HIS A 26 -3.13 19.09 16.54
N ALA A 27 -2.66 19.25 15.31
CA ALA A 27 -2.40 18.15 14.38
C ALA A 27 -1.32 17.21 14.89
N GLU A 28 -0.21 17.77 15.41
CA GLU A 28 0.88 17.01 16.02
C GLU A 28 0.39 16.15 17.19
N ARG A 29 -0.32 16.75 18.16
CA ARG A 29 -0.92 16.02 19.29
C ARG A 29 -1.86 14.93 18.79
N THR A 30 -2.76 15.24 17.85
CA THR A 30 -3.71 14.29 17.30
C THR A 30 -3.00 13.07 16.67
N LEU A 31 -1.89 13.29 15.99
CA LEU A 31 -1.09 12.22 15.38
C LEU A 31 -0.32 11.41 16.42
N CYS A 32 0.33 12.09 17.38
CA CYS A 32 1.05 11.41 18.47
C CYS A 32 0.11 10.54 19.28
N ASP A 33 -1.07 11.05 19.66
CA ASP A 33 -2.10 10.30 20.38
C ASP A 33 -2.62 9.11 19.57
N GLN A 34 -2.83 9.29 18.26
CA GLN A 34 -3.34 8.22 17.39
C GLN A 34 -2.35 7.08 17.21
N LEU A 35 -1.07 7.42 17.05
CA LEU A 35 0.00 6.48 16.77
C LEU A 35 0.71 5.96 18.02
N GLN A 36 0.38 6.53 19.20
CA GLN A 36 1.02 6.22 20.49
C GLN A 36 2.54 6.45 20.45
N ILE A 37 2.96 7.60 19.91
CA ILE A 37 4.36 8.01 19.77
C ILE A 37 4.61 9.35 20.48
N GLU A 38 5.86 9.60 20.90
CA GLU A 38 6.24 10.82 21.61
C GLU A 38 6.54 12.00 20.66
N GLY A 39 6.84 11.72 19.39
CA GLY A 39 7.18 12.76 18.39
C GLY A 39 7.08 12.25 16.96
N LEU A 40 7.09 13.18 16.01
CA LEU A 40 6.86 12.91 14.58
C LEU A 40 8.14 12.58 13.80
N GLU A 41 9.32 12.74 14.40
CA GLU A 41 10.62 12.51 13.75
C GLU A 41 10.77 11.04 13.32
N GLY A 42 10.37 10.12 14.19
CA GLY A 42 10.48 8.67 13.96
C GLY A 42 9.62 8.14 12.80
N ILE A 43 8.61 8.90 12.35
CA ILE A 43 7.74 8.56 11.23
C ILE A 43 8.00 9.42 9.97
N GLY A 44 9.09 10.19 9.97
CA GLY A 44 9.50 11.00 8.83
C GLY A 44 8.66 12.27 8.58
N LEU A 45 7.84 12.68 9.55
CA LEU A 45 7.07 13.93 9.49
C LEU A 45 7.79 15.11 10.14
N GLY A 46 8.92 14.90 10.81
CA GLY A 46 9.71 15.97 11.40
C GLY A 46 10.05 17.04 10.37
N GLY A 47 9.76 18.31 10.69
CA GLY A 47 9.98 19.46 9.79
C GLY A 47 8.98 19.61 8.62
N HIS A 48 8.05 18.66 8.43
CA HIS A 48 7.05 18.72 7.34
C HIS A 48 5.71 19.31 7.80
N LEU A 49 5.71 20.60 8.10
CA LEU A 49 4.57 21.35 8.66
C LEU A 49 3.24 21.07 7.93
N ALA A 50 3.20 21.27 6.62
CA ALA A 50 1.99 21.10 5.83
C ALA A 50 1.47 19.64 5.82
N ALA A 51 2.38 18.66 5.78
CA ALA A 51 2.02 17.25 5.83
C ALA A 51 1.44 16.87 7.19
N THR A 52 2.04 17.34 8.28
CA THR A 52 1.56 17.17 9.64
C THR A 52 0.16 17.75 9.82
N MET A 53 -0.04 19.00 9.41
CA MET A 53 -1.33 19.69 9.48
C MET A 53 -2.42 18.96 8.70
N ALA A 54 -2.10 18.50 7.48
CA ALA A 54 -3.04 17.74 6.64
C ALA A 54 -3.39 16.38 7.24
N ALA A 55 -2.39 15.63 7.71
CA ALA A 55 -2.59 14.31 8.30
C ALA A 55 -3.38 14.39 9.61
N GLY A 56 -3.03 15.32 10.51
CA GLY A 56 -3.74 15.52 11.78
C GLY A 56 -5.18 15.98 11.56
N GLY A 57 -5.42 16.92 10.63
CA GLY A 57 -6.76 17.35 10.26
C GLY A 57 -7.61 16.20 9.69
N LEU A 58 -7.01 15.30 8.90
CA LEU A 58 -7.69 14.12 8.39
C LEU A 58 -8.04 13.12 9.52
N VAL A 59 -7.12 12.84 10.42
CA VAL A 59 -7.38 11.95 11.57
C VAL A 59 -8.48 12.51 12.45
N GLN A 60 -8.45 13.84 12.73
CA GLN A 60 -9.52 14.49 13.48
C GLN A 60 -10.87 14.39 12.77
N TYR A 61 -10.90 14.62 11.46
CA TYR A 61 -12.12 14.46 10.66
C TYR A 61 -12.69 13.04 10.73
N LEU A 62 -11.83 12.03 10.64
CA LEU A 62 -12.26 10.63 10.74
C LEU A 62 -12.81 10.30 12.12
N ARG A 63 -12.19 10.77 13.20
CA ARG A 63 -12.71 10.61 14.58
C ARG A 63 -14.10 11.21 14.73
N ASP A 64 -14.29 12.44 14.22
CA ASP A 64 -15.57 13.15 14.34
C ASP A 64 -16.70 12.51 13.53
N THR A 65 -16.37 11.94 12.36
CA THR A 65 -17.38 11.41 11.44
C THR A 65 -17.71 9.95 11.68
N GLN A 66 -16.73 9.13 11.98
CA GLN A 66 -16.93 7.69 12.16
C GLN A 66 -17.36 7.33 13.59
N LYS A 67 -17.11 8.19 14.57
CA LYS A 67 -17.46 8.01 15.99
C LYS A 67 -17.02 6.65 16.54
N VAL A 68 -15.94 6.10 16.01
CA VAL A 68 -15.30 4.85 16.47
C VAL A 68 -13.81 5.09 16.63
N ASP A 69 -13.19 4.32 17.52
CA ASP A 69 -11.76 4.35 17.69
C ASP A 69 -11.07 3.89 16.40
N LEU A 70 -10.14 4.72 15.90
CA LEU A 70 -9.39 4.44 14.68
C LEU A 70 -8.21 3.48 14.94
N VAL A 71 -8.44 2.41 15.72
CA VAL A 71 -7.40 1.46 16.15
C VAL A 71 -6.64 0.83 14.98
N HIS A 72 -7.26 0.81 13.82
CA HIS A 72 -6.65 0.30 12.59
C HIS A 72 -5.64 1.27 11.94
N LEU A 73 -5.68 2.57 12.28
CA LEU A 73 -4.69 3.56 11.81
C LEU A 73 -3.47 3.54 12.73
N ARG A 74 -2.54 2.64 12.46
CA ARG A 74 -1.34 2.40 13.26
C ARG A 74 -0.07 2.97 12.66
N GLN A 75 -0.10 3.38 11.39
CA GLN A 75 1.06 3.86 10.68
C GLN A 75 0.70 4.96 9.70
N ILE A 76 1.56 5.97 9.61
CA ILE A 76 1.55 7.01 8.58
C ILE A 76 2.87 6.89 7.81
N LEU A 77 2.77 6.84 6.49
CA LEU A 77 3.93 6.83 5.60
C LEU A 77 4.05 8.21 4.93
N PHE A 78 5.08 8.94 5.31
CA PHE A 78 5.45 10.15 4.58
C PHE A 78 6.15 9.75 3.26
N ARG A 79 5.69 10.33 2.16
CA ARG A 79 6.30 10.15 0.84
C ARG A 79 6.70 11.50 0.30
N SER A 80 7.99 11.72 0.12
CA SER A 80 8.50 12.93 -0.51
C SER A 80 8.19 12.92 -2.02
N ARG A 81 7.78 14.07 -2.54
CA ARG A 81 7.71 14.27 -3.99
C ARG A 81 9.10 14.32 -4.63
N ALA A 82 10.13 14.63 -3.82
CA ALA A 82 11.51 14.70 -4.28
C ALA A 82 12.10 13.34 -4.67
N ASP A 83 11.48 12.22 -4.25
CA ASP A 83 12.02 10.87 -4.50
C ASP A 83 11.51 10.26 -5.82
N HIS A 84 10.69 11.00 -6.57
CA HIS A 84 10.04 10.51 -7.77
C HIS A 84 10.19 11.48 -8.95
N VAL A 85 10.25 10.92 -10.14
CA VAL A 85 10.15 11.70 -11.37
C VAL A 85 8.75 12.32 -11.46
N LEU A 86 8.69 13.65 -11.57
CA LEU A 86 7.44 14.35 -11.77
C LEU A 86 7.11 14.39 -13.27
N LEU A 87 6.07 13.67 -13.63
CA LEU A 87 5.51 13.70 -14.98
C LEU A 87 4.22 14.52 -14.96
N ASP A 88 4.12 15.52 -15.82
CA ASP A 88 2.88 16.25 -16.00
C ASP A 88 1.81 15.36 -16.67
N PRO A 89 0.52 15.65 -16.50
CA PRO A 89 -0.58 14.82 -17.02
C PRO A 89 -0.53 14.63 -18.54
N THR A 90 -0.06 15.63 -19.28
CA THR A 90 0.03 15.59 -20.75
C THR A 90 1.14 14.64 -21.18
N THR A 91 2.33 14.80 -20.63
CA THR A 91 3.47 13.89 -20.86
C THR A 91 3.10 12.47 -20.46
N PHE A 92 2.49 12.27 -19.29
CA PHE A 92 2.08 10.95 -18.82
C PHE A 92 1.08 10.27 -19.77
N LYS A 93 0.15 11.04 -20.32
CA LYS A 93 -0.81 10.55 -21.33
C LYS A 93 -0.11 10.21 -22.64
N HIS A 94 0.80 11.07 -23.12
CA HIS A 94 1.51 10.85 -24.41
C HIS A 94 2.49 9.68 -24.35
N LEU A 95 3.02 9.34 -23.17
CA LEU A 95 3.82 8.13 -22.96
C LEU A 95 2.99 6.84 -22.91
N GLU A 96 1.67 6.96 -22.96
CA GLU A 96 0.72 5.82 -22.93
C GLU A 96 1.00 4.83 -21.79
N VAL A 97 1.37 5.36 -20.61
CA VAL A 97 1.80 4.52 -19.49
C VAL A 97 0.63 3.68 -18.95
N MET A 98 -0.54 4.29 -18.74
CA MET A 98 -1.69 3.63 -18.13
C MET A 98 -2.81 3.32 -19.12
N LYS A 99 -2.87 4.07 -20.21
CA LYS A 99 -3.87 3.94 -21.28
C LYS A 99 -3.21 4.19 -22.62
N GLY A 100 -3.59 3.40 -23.61
CA GLY A 100 -3.18 3.60 -24.99
C GLY A 100 -3.84 4.82 -25.64
N ALA A 101 -3.53 5.08 -26.91
CA ALA A 101 -4.02 6.22 -27.67
C ALA A 101 -5.55 6.29 -27.77
N ASP A 102 -6.22 5.14 -27.77
CA ASP A 102 -7.68 4.99 -27.79
C ASP A 102 -8.36 5.21 -26.42
N GLY A 103 -7.57 5.46 -25.35
CA GLY A 103 -8.05 5.66 -24.00
C GLY A 103 -8.35 4.38 -23.23
N THR A 104 -8.18 3.20 -23.85
CA THR A 104 -8.28 1.89 -23.18
C THR A 104 -6.96 1.50 -22.51
N VAL A 105 -6.97 0.44 -21.70
CA VAL A 105 -5.73 -0.10 -21.10
C VAL A 105 -4.90 -0.86 -22.13
N ILE A 106 -5.54 -1.43 -23.15
CA ILE A 106 -4.89 -2.18 -24.21
C ILE A 106 -3.96 -1.24 -24.99
N GLY A 107 -2.75 -1.70 -25.31
CA GLY A 107 -1.72 -0.90 -25.98
C GLY A 107 -0.93 0.03 -25.05
N SER A 108 -1.25 0.09 -23.76
CA SER A 108 -0.45 0.86 -22.80
C SER A 108 0.77 0.07 -22.31
N LEU A 109 1.77 0.79 -21.77
CA LEU A 109 2.93 0.18 -21.11
C LEU A 109 2.47 -0.77 -19.99
N LEU A 110 1.48 -0.34 -19.17
CA LEU A 110 0.91 -1.20 -18.13
C LEU A 110 0.40 -2.52 -18.70
N HIS A 111 -0.35 -2.49 -19.81
CA HIS A 111 -0.88 -3.70 -20.44
C HIS A 111 0.21 -4.68 -20.84
N GLU A 112 1.29 -4.15 -21.43
CA GLU A 112 2.39 -4.97 -21.94
C GLU A 112 3.21 -5.64 -20.83
N ILE A 113 3.41 -4.96 -19.71
CA ILE A 113 4.29 -5.45 -18.64
C ILE A 113 3.56 -6.09 -17.46
N ASP A 114 2.23 -5.88 -17.31
CA ASP A 114 1.49 -6.44 -16.17
C ASP A 114 1.37 -7.96 -16.30
N ARG A 115 2.18 -8.64 -15.53
CA ARG A 115 2.17 -10.10 -15.35
C ARG A 115 1.93 -10.45 -13.88
N THR A 116 1.35 -9.52 -13.12
CA THR A 116 1.06 -9.73 -11.70
C THR A 116 0.00 -10.83 -11.51
N ILE A 117 0.10 -11.54 -10.39
CA ILE A 117 -0.84 -12.62 -10.03
C ILE A 117 -1.87 -12.10 -9.05
N THR A 118 -1.41 -11.30 -8.07
CA THR A 118 -2.27 -10.83 -6.99
C THR A 118 -2.81 -9.43 -7.27
N PRO A 119 -4.03 -9.10 -6.80
CA PRO A 119 -4.55 -7.74 -6.92
C PRO A 119 -3.66 -6.68 -6.26
N MET A 120 -3.00 -7.03 -5.15
CA MET A 120 -2.02 -6.16 -4.46
C MET A 120 -0.82 -5.88 -5.34
N GLY A 121 -0.28 -6.91 -6.01
CA GLY A 121 0.83 -6.76 -6.96
C GLY A 121 0.46 -5.82 -8.12
N GLY A 122 -0.74 -5.98 -8.69
CA GLY A 122 -1.23 -5.11 -9.76
C GLY A 122 -1.38 -3.64 -9.30
N ARG A 123 -1.85 -3.41 -8.08
CA ARG A 123 -1.88 -2.05 -7.50
C ARG A 123 -0.49 -1.47 -7.30
N LEU A 124 0.44 -2.28 -6.81
CA LEU A 124 1.83 -1.85 -6.59
C LEU A 124 2.52 -1.51 -7.92
N LEU A 125 2.37 -2.34 -8.95
CA LEU A 125 2.92 -2.07 -10.28
C LEU A 125 2.38 -0.74 -10.85
N ARG A 126 1.07 -0.52 -10.75
CA ARG A 126 0.46 0.76 -11.17
C ARG A 126 1.01 1.94 -10.40
N ALA A 127 1.18 1.79 -9.09
CA ALA A 127 1.75 2.86 -8.25
C ALA A 127 3.19 3.20 -8.65
N TRP A 128 4.01 2.19 -8.99
CA TRP A 128 5.38 2.40 -9.47
C TRP A 128 5.43 3.08 -10.83
N LEU A 129 4.57 2.70 -11.76
CA LEU A 129 4.48 3.35 -13.06
C LEU A 129 3.99 4.80 -12.99
N GLN A 130 3.07 5.08 -12.06
CA GLN A 130 2.59 6.45 -11.84
C GLN A 130 3.62 7.36 -11.17
N ARG A 131 4.55 6.79 -10.42
CA ARG A 131 5.56 7.51 -9.64
C ARG A 131 6.90 6.80 -9.75
N PRO A 132 7.57 6.89 -10.92
CA PRO A 132 8.88 6.28 -11.09
C PRO A 132 9.88 6.90 -10.12
N SER A 133 10.69 6.07 -9.46
CA SER A 133 11.79 6.56 -8.63
C SER A 133 12.86 7.19 -9.50
N HIS A 134 13.53 8.22 -9.00
CA HIS A 134 14.76 8.74 -9.60
C HIS A 134 16.01 8.38 -8.77
N LEU A 135 15.82 7.75 -7.63
CA LEU A 135 16.92 7.29 -6.77
C LEU A 135 17.52 6.01 -7.33
N VAL A 136 18.83 6.01 -7.51
CA VAL A 136 19.55 4.92 -8.21
C VAL A 136 19.52 3.64 -7.37
N GLU A 137 19.75 3.73 -6.05
CA GLU A 137 19.82 2.56 -5.17
C GLU A 137 18.52 1.73 -5.19
N PRO A 138 17.32 2.29 -4.95
CA PRO A 138 16.08 1.51 -5.02
C PRO A 138 15.78 0.95 -6.40
N ILE A 139 16.24 1.62 -7.47
CA ILE A 139 16.10 1.10 -8.85
C ILE A 139 17.00 -0.12 -9.00
N GLN A 140 18.27 -0.02 -8.62
CA GLN A 140 19.23 -1.11 -8.75
C GLN A 140 18.83 -2.33 -7.93
N GLU A 141 18.40 -2.16 -6.68
CA GLU A 141 17.89 -3.26 -5.85
C GLU A 141 16.73 -4.02 -6.50
N ARG A 142 15.82 -3.31 -7.19
CA ARG A 142 14.73 -3.95 -7.93
C ARG A 142 15.22 -4.69 -9.16
N LEU A 143 16.17 -4.12 -9.89
CA LEU A 143 16.75 -4.75 -11.07
C LEU A 143 17.50 -6.03 -10.72
N ASP A 144 18.29 -6.00 -9.64
CA ASP A 144 19.00 -7.18 -9.13
C ASP A 144 18.03 -8.30 -8.73
N ALA A 145 16.92 -7.96 -8.07
CA ALA A 145 15.89 -8.92 -7.70
C ALA A 145 15.18 -9.50 -8.93
N VAL A 146 14.90 -8.69 -9.95
CA VAL A 146 14.29 -9.13 -11.22
C VAL A 146 15.25 -10.03 -11.99
N GLU A 147 16.54 -9.67 -12.06
CA GLU A 147 17.56 -10.47 -12.73
C GLU A 147 17.69 -11.85 -12.10
N GLU A 148 17.85 -11.91 -10.77
CA GLU A 148 17.95 -13.18 -10.05
C GLU A 148 16.71 -14.06 -10.26
N LEU A 149 15.51 -13.52 -10.07
CA LEU A 149 14.26 -14.24 -10.30
C LEU A 149 14.06 -14.60 -11.79
N GLY A 150 14.69 -13.85 -12.69
CA GLY A 150 14.75 -14.13 -14.11
C GLY A 150 15.46 -15.45 -14.40
N PHE A 151 16.58 -15.71 -13.72
CA PHE A 151 17.35 -16.95 -13.86
C PHE A 151 16.70 -18.14 -13.13
N LEU A 152 15.98 -17.91 -12.06
CA LEU A 152 15.34 -18.94 -11.23
C LEU A 152 13.96 -19.37 -11.78
N ASN A 153 13.93 -19.91 -13.00
CA ASN A 153 12.67 -20.22 -13.70
C ASN A 153 11.75 -21.18 -12.93
N THR A 154 12.31 -22.23 -12.35
CA THR A 154 11.53 -23.25 -11.60
C THR A 154 10.97 -22.67 -10.32
N GLU A 155 11.78 -21.97 -9.54
CA GLU A 155 11.41 -21.33 -8.29
C GLU A 155 10.37 -20.21 -8.54
N ARG A 156 10.59 -19.42 -9.58
CA ARG A 156 9.64 -18.39 -10.02
C ARG A 156 8.29 -19.01 -10.41
N ALA A 157 8.27 -20.11 -11.12
CA ALA A 157 7.02 -20.80 -11.46
C ALA A 157 6.26 -21.29 -10.22
N LYS A 158 6.97 -21.91 -9.26
CA LYS A 158 6.39 -22.34 -7.98
C LYS A 158 5.90 -21.17 -7.12
N LEU A 159 6.65 -20.07 -7.11
CA LEU A 159 6.24 -18.83 -6.44
C LEU A 159 4.95 -18.29 -7.04
N ARG A 160 4.87 -18.18 -8.36
CA ARG A 160 3.68 -17.73 -9.08
C ARG A 160 2.48 -18.61 -8.77
N ASP A 161 2.63 -19.94 -8.79
CA ASP A 161 1.58 -20.89 -8.40
C ASP A 161 1.11 -20.65 -6.96
N SER A 162 2.03 -20.45 -6.04
CA SER A 162 1.68 -20.15 -4.64
C SER A 162 0.91 -18.84 -4.50
N LEU A 163 1.28 -17.83 -5.28
CA LEU A 163 0.61 -16.51 -5.27
C LEU A 163 -0.82 -16.56 -5.84
N THR A 164 -1.18 -17.55 -6.69
CA THR A 164 -2.56 -17.71 -7.17
C THR A 164 -3.55 -18.01 -6.05
N LYS A 165 -3.06 -18.53 -4.92
CA LYS A 165 -3.86 -18.89 -3.73
C LYS A 165 -3.92 -17.75 -2.71
N VAL A 166 -3.26 -16.64 -2.98
CA VAL A 166 -3.25 -15.46 -2.11
C VAL A 166 -4.34 -14.50 -2.58
N HIS A 167 -5.36 -14.34 -1.77
CA HIS A 167 -6.44 -13.39 -1.98
C HIS A 167 -5.99 -11.95 -1.71
N ASP A 168 -6.87 -10.99 -1.90
CA ASP A 168 -6.61 -9.57 -1.63
C ASP A 168 -6.53 -9.30 -0.12
N LEU A 169 -5.35 -9.53 0.47
CA LEU A 169 -5.11 -9.37 1.91
C LEU A 169 -5.44 -7.96 2.39
N GLU A 170 -5.11 -6.92 1.61
CA GLU A 170 -5.40 -5.54 1.99
C GLU A 170 -6.90 -5.31 2.18
N ARG A 171 -7.72 -5.83 1.25
CA ARG A 171 -9.18 -5.73 1.36
C ARG A 171 -9.75 -6.58 2.49
N LEU A 172 -9.23 -7.78 2.68
CA LEU A 172 -9.68 -8.68 3.74
C LEU A 172 -9.38 -8.08 5.12
N VAL A 173 -8.16 -7.59 5.33
CA VAL A 173 -7.77 -6.92 6.57
C VAL A 173 -8.60 -5.66 6.82
N ALA A 174 -8.86 -4.86 5.80
CA ALA A 174 -9.73 -3.69 5.92
C ALA A 174 -11.16 -4.08 6.35
N LYS A 175 -11.75 -5.14 5.78
CA LYS A 175 -13.07 -5.63 6.22
C LYS A 175 -13.07 -6.10 7.68
N VAL A 176 -12.01 -6.79 8.11
CA VAL A 176 -11.88 -7.24 9.50
C VAL A 176 -11.79 -6.01 10.43
N ALA A 177 -10.96 -5.03 10.09
CA ALA A 177 -10.80 -3.81 10.86
C ALA A 177 -12.11 -3.01 11.00
N LEU A 178 -12.91 -2.99 9.93
CA LEU A 178 -14.24 -2.35 9.89
C LEU A 178 -15.35 -3.22 10.48
N ARG A 179 -15.05 -4.43 10.97
CA ARG A 179 -16.02 -5.41 11.50
C ARG A 179 -17.12 -5.79 10.48
N THR A 180 -16.81 -5.75 9.20
CA THR A 180 -17.72 -6.10 8.10
C THR A 180 -17.34 -7.43 7.43
N ALA A 181 -16.29 -8.11 7.92
CA ALA A 181 -15.84 -9.38 7.38
C ALA A 181 -16.85 -10.50 7.74
N GLY A 182 -17.25 -11.26 6.72
CA GLY A 182 -18.04 -12.49 6.92
C GLY A 182 -17.16 -13.75 7.03
N PRO A 183 -17.76 -14.93 7.33
CA PRO A 183 -17.03 -16.18 7.46
C PRO A 183 -16.19 -16.53 6.24
N ARG A 184 -16.68 -16.28 5.03
CA ARG A 184 -15.94 -16.51 3.78
C ARG A 184 -14.70 -15.62 3.66
N ASP A 185 -14.77 -14.37 4.14
CA ASP A 185 -13.63 -13.46 4.15
C ASP A 185 -12.54 -13.96 5.11
N LEU A 186 -12.94 -14.53 6.26
CA LEU A 186 -12.00 -15.12 7.22
C LEU A 186 -11.35 -16.39 6.69
N VAL A 187 -12.09 -17.26 5.99
CA VAL A 187 -11.53 -18.42 5.30
C VAL A 187 -10.48 -17.99 4.28
N ALA A 188 -10.81 -17.02 3.42
CA ALA A 188 -9.89 -16.48 2.42
C ALA A 188 -8.63 -15.85 3.06
N LEU A 189 -8.78 -15.19 4.21
CA LEU A 189 -7.65 -14.66 4.98
C LEU A 189 -6.75 -15.79 5.51
N ARG A 190 -7.32 -16.84 6.11
CA ARG A 190 -6.60 -18.01 6.60
C ARG A 190 -5.84 -18.71 5.47
N GLU A 191 -6.49 -18.95 4.32
CA GLU A 191 -5.89 -19.58 3.15
C GLU A 191 -4.70 -18.79 2.63
N SER A 192 -4.88 -17.45 2.50
CA SER A 192 -3.81 -16.57 2.06
C SER A 192 -2.62 -16.57 3.03
N ALA A 193 -2.89 -16.47 4.33
CA ALA A 193 -1.86 -16.51 5.37
C ALA A 193 -1.12 -17.86 5.40
N SER A 194 -1.80 -18.98 5.07
CA SER A 194 -1.16 -20.30 4.99
C SER A 194 -0.12 -20.42 3.87
N MET A 195 -0.16 -19.51 2.88
CA MET A 195 0.84 -19.48 1.80
C MET A 195 2.13 -18.77 2.20
N ILE A 196 2.12 -17.95 3.26
CA ILE A 196 3.30 -17.14 3.67
C ILE A 196 4.53 -18.02 3.96
N PRO A 197 4.46 -19.10 4.77
CA PRO A 197 5.61 -19.97 5.00
C PRO A 197 6.16 -20.58 3.72
N LYS A 198 5.28 -20.93 2.80
CA LYS A 198 5.64 -21.53 1.51
C LYS A 198 6.38 -20.53 0.62
N VAL A 199 5.84 -19.31 0.50
CA VAL A 199 6.48 -18.19 -0.22
C VAL A 199 7.84 -17.87 0.38
N ARG A 200 7.92 -17.75 1.72
CA ARG A 200 9.18 -17.52 2.44
C ARG A 200 10.22 -18.59 2.11
N ASN A 201 9.84 -19.87 2.14
CA ASN A 201 10.76 -20.98 1.87
C ASN A 201 11.26 -20.98 0.42
N LEU A 202 10.41 -20.62 -0.55
CA LEU A 202 10.82 -20.51 -1.96
C LEU A 202 11.83 -19.37 -2.19
N LEU A 203 11.70 -18.28 -1.43
CA LEU A 203 12.56 -17.11 -1.58
C LEU A 203 13.84 -17.15 -0.73
N LYS A 204 13.97 -18.08 0.22
CA LYS A 204 15.17 -18.20 1.08
C LYS A 204 16.48 -18.40 0.32
N ALA A 205 16.43 -19.01 -0.84
CA ALA A 205 17.60 -19.28 -1.69
C ALA A 205 18.04 -18.05 -2.51
N CYS A 206 17.19 -17.04 -2.64
CA CYS A 206 17.52 -15.80 -3.34
C CYS A 206 18.58 -15.01 -2.57
N ARG A 207 19.46 -14.33 -3.29
CA ARG A 207 20.58 -13.54 -2.74
C ARG A 207 20.38 -12.03 -2.87
N ALA A 208 19.52 -11.58 -3.78
CA ALA A 208 19.25 -10.17 -3.98
C ALA A 208 18.80 -9.52 -2.65
N HIS A 209 19.44 -8.42 -2.30
CA HIS A 209 19.24 -7.72 -1.03
C HIS A 209 17.77 -7.40 -0.76
N LEU A 210 17.07 -6.86 -1.77
CA LEU A 210 15.63 -6.57 -1.67
C LEU A 210 14.81 -7.81 -1.32
N VAL A 211 15.07 -8.96 -1.96
CA VAL A 211 14.34 -10.21 -1.69
C VAL A 211 14.60 -10.69 -0.27
N GLN A 212 15.87 -10.66 0.18
CA GLN A 212 16.24 -11.04 1.55
C GLN A 212 15.58 -10.14 2.60
N SER A 213 15.57 -8.83 2.37
CA SER A 213 14.88 -7.87 3.24
C SER A 213 13.38 -8.17 3.35
N LEU A 214 12.71 -8.43 2.21
CA LEU A 214 11.30 -8.80 2.20
C LEU A 214 11.04 -10.12 2.92
N VAL A 215 11.88 -11.14 2.71
CA VAL A 215 11.77 -12.45 3.39
C VAL A 215 11.91 -12.28 4.91
N GLY A 216 12.82 -11.41 5.36
CA GLY A 216 13.00 -11.10 6.78
C GLY A 216 11.80 -10.42 7.44
N GLN A 217 10.99 -9.72 6.66
CA GLN A 217 9.79 -9.02 7.13
C GLN A 217 8.51 -9.88 7.10
N LEU A 218 8.56 -11.07 6.46
CA LEU A 218 7.41 -11.96 6.40
C LEU A 218 7.17 -12.64 7.75
N ASP A 219 6.04 -12.32 8.38
CA ASP A 219 5.53 -13.01 9.55
C ASP A 219 4.53 -14.09 9.13
N ASP A 220 4.62 -15.28 9.71
CA ASP A 220 3.74 -16.41 9.39
C ASP A 220 2.32 -16.24 9.95
N VAL A 221 2.08 -15.26 10.80
CA VAL A 221 0.80 -14.95 11.46
C VAL A 221 0.06 -16.22 11.92
N ALA A 222 0.82 -17.13 12.56
CA ALA A 222 0.33 -18.44 12.98
C ALA A 222 -0.80 -18.36 14.01
N ASP A 223 -0.71 -17.39 14.90
CA ASP A 223 -1.71 -17.07 15.91
C ASP A 223 -3.05 -16.66 15.28
N VAL A 224 -3.02 -15.79 14.27
CA VAL A 224 -4.21 -15.37 13.53
C VAL A 224 -4.84 -16.54 12.78
N ARG A 225 -4.03 -17.38 12.12
CA ARG A 225 -4.52 -18.60 11.43
C ARG A 225 -5.23 -19.53 12.41
N GLN A 226 -4.59 -19.82 13.54
CA GLN A 226 -5.15 -20.68 14.58
C GLN A 226 -6.43 -20.12 15.19
N ALA A 227 -6.47 -18.80 15.42
CA ALA A 227 -7.67 -18.13 15.92
C ALA A 227 -8.86 -18.30 14.95
N ILE A 228 -8.61 -18.16 13.65
CA ILE A 228 -9.64 -18.34 12.62
C ILE A 228 -10.10 -19.82 12.58
N GLU A 229 -9.16 -20.78 12.59
CA GLU A 229 -9.45 -22.21 12.58
C GLU A 229 -10.30 -22.64 13.79
N ASN A 230 -9.98 -22.14 14.98
CA ASN A 230 -10.72 -22.43 16.19
C ASN A 230 -12.14 -21.81 16.23
N THR A 231 -12.36 -20.77 15.42
CA THR A 231 -13.63 -20.02 15.43
C THR A 231 -14.60 -20.52 14.35
N LEU A 232 -14.07 -21.00 13.23
CA LEU A 232 -14.86 -21.45 12.10
C LEU A 232 -14.98 -22.98 12.13
N VAL A 233 -16.22 -23.47 12.22
CA VAL A 233 -16.54 -24.89 12.03
C VAL A 233 -16.51 -25.16 10.52
N GLU A 234 -15.68 -26.09 10.07
CA GLU A 234 -15.72 -26.57 8.69
C GLU A 234 -17.07 -27.25 8.43
N GLN A 235 -17.85 -26.73 7.49
CA GLN A 235 -19.03 -27.40 6.94
C GLN A 235 -18.66 -28.15 5.67
#